data_77d1084b4b07ce00f45d680bc4ff8e01
#
_entry.id   77d1084b4b07ce00f45d680bc4ff8e01
#
_cell.length_a   1.000
_cell.length_b   1.000
_cell.length_c   1.000
_cell.angle_alpha   90.00
_cell.angle_beta   90.00
_cell.angle_gamma   90.00
#
_symmetry.space_group_name_H-M   'P 1'
#
loop_
_entity.id
_entity.type
_entity.pdbx_description
1 polymer ?
#
loop_
_entity_poly.entity_id
_entity_poly.type
_entity_poly.pdbx_seq_one_letter_code
_entity_poly.pdbx_strand_id
1 'polypeptide(L)'
;MTTAPIATRAIDRFLDAVCSGTGVPQELFAAEVVLDATVPGWRFTVKGPEGVARQYSGWFAAVGAFEELERWTISEGEVLTYLLAWEEGGVPHAAHHCHVLRFDAEGRIARDQFFCGGRWDAARLAEMAAANDAG
;
A
#
# COMPACT_ATOMS: atom_id res chain seq x y z
N MET A 1 -25.76 -13.72 -9.24
CA MET A 1 -24.54 -12.88 -9.28
C MET A 1 -23.83 -12.97 -7.95
N THR A 2 -22.56 -13.25 -7.98
CA THR A 2 -21.76 -13.42 -6.77
C THR A 2 -21.23 -12.07 -6.29
N THR A 3 -21.47 -11.72 -5.02
CA THR A 3 -20.92 -10.53 -4.42
C THR A 3 -19.52 -10.82 -3.90
N ALA A 4 -18.55 -9.91 -4.11
CA ALA A 4 -17.22 -10.06 -3.55
C ALA A 4 -17.29 -10.14 -2.02
N PRO A 5 -16.42 -10.95 -1.38
CA PRO A 5 -16.31 -10.98 0.07
C PRO A 5 -16.05 -9.57 0.64
N ILE A 6 -16.50 -9.30 1.85
CA ILE A 6 -16.30 -7.99 2.50
C ILE A 6 -14.82 -7.64 2.57
N ALA A 7 -13.96 -8.61 2.91
CA ALA A 7 -12.51 -8.42 2.97
C ALA A 7 -11.95 -7.98 1.62
N THR A 8 -12.38 -8.62 0.51
CA THR A 8 -11.94 -8.24 -0.83
C THR A 8 -12.38 -6.81 -1.17
N ARG A 9 -13.59 -6.42 -0.77
CA ARG A 9 -14.08 -5.05 -1.00
C ARG A 9 -13.28 -4.01 -0.21
N ALA A 10 -12.86 -4.34 1.02
CA ALA A 10 -12.01 -3.45 1.81
C ALA A 10 -10.67 -3.24 1.12
N ILE A 11 -10.06 -4.29 0.55
CA ILE A 11 -8.82 -4.20 -0.21
C ILE A 11 -9.02 -3.35 -1.48
N ASP A 12 -10.11 -3.57 -2.21
CA ASP A 12 -10.40 -2.79 -3.42
C ASP A 12 -10.48 -1.30 -3.08
N ARG A 13 -11.17 -0.95 -1.99
CA ARG A 13 -11.28 0.43 -1.52
C ARG A 13 -9.92 0.99 -1.07
N PHE A 14 -9.11 0.16 -0.42
CA PHE A 14 -7.76 0.55 -0.01
C PHE A 14 -6.90 0.88 -1.23
N LEU A 15 -6.89 0.00 -2.24
CA LEU A 15 -6.11 0.21 -3.46
C LEU A 15 -6.58 1.46 -4.22
N ASP A 16 -7.88 1.69 -4.30
CA ASP A 16 -8.42 2.92 -4.89
C ASP A 16 -7.94 4.15 -4.13
N ALA A 17 -7.94 4.11 -2.80
CA ALA A 17 -7.49 5.21 -1.96
C ALA A 17 -6.00 5.51 -2.12
N VAL A 18 -5.17 4.47 -2.30
CA VAL A 18 -3.73 4.63 -2.54
C VAL A 18 -3.46 5.48 -3.78
N CYS A 19 -4.28 5.32 -4.82
CA CYS A 19 -4.10 6.05 -6.08
C CYS A 19 -4.83 7.39 -6.14
N SER A 20 -5.84 7.61 -5.30
CA SER A 20 -6.75 8.76 -5.44
C SER A 20 -6.17 10.08 -4.94
N GLY A 21 -5.25 10.06 -3.99
CA GLY A 21 -4.75 11.27 -3.36
C GLY A 21 -5.75 11.96 -2.44
N THR A 22 -6.90 11.33 -2.15
CA THR A 22 -7.98 11.93 -1.37
C THR A 22 -8.05 11.43 0.08
N GLY A 23 -7.12 10.57 0.47
CA GLY A 23 -7.05 10.00 1.81
C GLY A 23 -7.51 8.55 1.87
N VAL A 24 -7.09 7.86 2.92
CA VAL A 24 -7.45 6.47 3.18
C VAL A 24 -8.50 6.43 4.28
N PRO A 25 -9.69 5.85 4.03
CA PRO A 25 -10.78 5.83 5.02
C PRO A 25 -10.44 4.98 6.23
N GLN A 26 -10.70 5.49 7.43
CA GLN A 26 -10.41 4.76 8.66
C GLN A 26 -11.35 3.56 8.87
N GLU A 27 -12.54 3.56 8.27
CA GLU A 27 -13.49 2.44 8.39
C GLU A 27 -13.03 1.16 7.68
N LEU A 28 -11.95 1.21 6.91
CA LEU A 28 -11.35 0.01 6.33
C LEU A 28 -10.63 -0.84 7.37
N PHE A 29 -10.31 -0.27 8.51
CA PHE A 29 -9.47 -0.88 9.53
C PHE A 29 -10.27 -1.29 10.76
N ALA A 30 -9.89 -2.42 11.35
CA ALA A 30 -10.47 -2.90 12.61
C ALA A 30 -10.09 -1.97 13.77
N ALA A 31 -10.88 -1.98 14.84
CA ALA A 31 -10.62 -1.13 16.00
C ALA A 31 -9.24 -1.36 16.62
N GLU A 32 -8.76 -2.61 16.59
CA GLU A 32 -7.45 -3.00 17.13
C GLU A 32 -6.36 -3.14 16.07
N VAL A 33 -6.52 -2.53 14.90
CA VAL A 33 -5.56 -2.63 13.80
C VAL A 33 -4.15 -2.21 14.23
N VAL A 34 -3.17 -2.95 13.74
CA VAL A 34 -1.76 -2.62 13.90
C VAL A 34 -1.12 -2.56 12.51
N LEU A 35 -0.51 -1.44 12.20
CA LEU A 35 0.36 -1.28 11.06
C LEU A 35 1.79 -1.47 11.55
N ASP A 36 2.48 -2.46 11.01
CA ASP A 36 3.90 -2.72 11.24
C ASP A 36 4.64 -2.36 9.95
N ALA A 37 5.25 -1.18 9.94
CA ALA A 37 5.82 -0.62 8.73
C ALA A 37 7.34 -0.72 8.72
N THR A 38 7.89 -1.31 7.66
CA THR A 38 9.32 -1.33 7.37
C THR A 38 9.57 -0.45 6.15
N VAL A 39 10.33 0.61 6.35
CA VAL A 39 10.75 1.53 5.30
C VAL A 39 12.27 1.53 5.25
N PRO A 40 12.91 2.11 4.24
CA PRO A 40 14.37 2.11 4.18
C PRO A 40 15.00 2.69 5.45
N GLY A 41 15.80 1.86 6.12
CA GLY A 41 16.53 2.26 7.33
C GLY A 41 15.71 2.38 8.61
N TRP A 42 14.40 2.07 8.59
CA TRP A 42 13.55 2.29 9.76
C TRP A 42 12.38 1.31 9.82
N ARG A 43 11.95 0.97 11.04
CA ARG A 43 10.75 0.17 11.26
C ARG A 43 9.97 0.74 12.44
N PHE A 44 8.64 0.84 12.30
CA PHE A 44 7.78 1.39 13.35
C PHE A 44 6.39 0.78 13.30
N THR A 45 5.61 0.98 14.37
CA THR A 45 4.22 0.53 14.44
C THR A 45 3.29 1.70 14.67
N VAL A 46 2.08 1.60 14.10
CA VAL A 46 0.97 2.54 14.35
C VAL A 46 -0.22 1.69 14.76
N LYS A 47 -0.93 2.09 15.80
CA LYS A 47 -2.09 1.36 16.33
C LYS A 47 -3.36 2.19 16.20
N GLY A 48 -4.47 1.50 15.88
CA GLY A 48 -5.79 2.08 15.80
C GLY A 48 -6.13 2.63 14.41
N PRO A 49 -7.43 2.59 14.05
CA PRO A 49 -7.86 2.94 12.70
C PRO A 49 -7.58 4.40 12.32
N GLU A 50 -7.73 5.32 13.25
CA GLU A 50 -7.49 6.74 13.00
C GLU A 50 -6.00 6.99 12.68
N GLY A 51 -5.10 6.44 13.50
CA GLY A 51 -3.65 6.61 13.31
C GLY A 51 -3.16 5.97 12.04
N VAL A 52 -3.62 4.75 11.74
CA VAL A 52 -3.24 4.03 10.52
C VAL A 52 -3.73 4.76 9.27
N ALA A 53 -4.99 5.20 9.28
CA ALA A 53 -5.56 5.97 8.16
C ALA A 53 -4.80 7.28 7.94
N ARG A 54 -4.44 7.97 9.01
CA ARG A 54 -3.66 9.22 8.94
C ARG A 54 -2.28 8.97 8.33
N GLN A 55 -1.61 7.90 8.76
CA GLN A 55 -0.29 7.54 8.24
C GLN A 55 -0.35 7.30 6.73
N TYR A 56 -1.30 6.49 6.29
CA TYR A 56 -1.45 6.19 4.87
C TYR A 56 -1.91 7.40 4.06
N SER A 57 -2.81 8.20 4.59
CA SER A 57 -3.27 9.42 3.90
C SER A 57 -2.11 10.39 3.65
N GLY A 58 -1.16 10.47 4.59
CA GLY A 58 0.04 11.27 4.40
C GLY A 58 0.99 10.70 3.35
N TRP A 59 1.20 9.38 3.37
CA TRP A 59 2.08 8.72 2.39
C TRP A 59 1.51 8.74 0.98
N PHE A 60 0.18 8.56 0.83
CA PHE A 60 -0.49 8.48 -0.46
C PHE A 60 -1.27 9.77 -0.78
N ALA A 61 -0.66 10.91 -0.50
CA ALA A 61 -1.27 12.22 -0.73
C ALA A 61 -1.30 12.64 -2.20
N ALA A 62 -0.43 12.05 -3.03
CA ALA A 62 -0.40 12.35 -4.45
C ALA A 62 -1.31 11.40 -5.22
N VAL A 63 -1.87 11.88 -6.34
CA VAL A 63 -2.56 11.01 -7.29
C VAL A 63 -1.52 10.10 -7.93
N GLY A 64 -1.78 8.80 -7.93
CA GLY A 64 -0.84 7.80 -8.46
C GLY A 64 -1.53 6.78 -9.35
N ALA A 65 -0.73 5.88 -9.90
CA ALA A 65 -1.21 4.76 -10.69
C ALA A 65 -0.34 3.54 -10.43
N PHE A 66 -0.95 2.36 -10.46
CA PHE A 66 -0.19 1.10 -10.36
C PHE A 66 0.35 0.75 -11.73
N GLU A 67 1.67 0.57 -11.84
CA GLU A 67 2.32 0.03 -13.04
C GLU A 67 2.41 -1.49 -12.97
N GLU A 68 2.45 -2.03 -11.74
CA GLU A 68 2.41 -3.45 -11.46
C GLU A 68 1.51 -3.64 -10.26
N LEU A 69 0.68 -4.66 -10.25
CA LEU A 69 -0.16 -4.99 -9.10
C LEU A 69 -0.41 -6.49 -9.10
N GLU A 70 -0.03 -7.15 -8.01
CA GLU A 70 -0.30 -8.57 -7.81
C GLU A 70 -0.97 -8.78 -6.45
N ARG A 71 -1.89 -9.74 -6.39
CA ARG A 71 -2.67 -10.05 -5.21
C ARG A 71 -2.71 -11.56 -5.01
N TRP A 72 -2.50 -11.99 -3.77
CA TRP A 72 -2.56 -13.41 -3.41
C TRP A 72 -3.42 -13.57 -2.16
N THR A 73 -4.37 -14.49 -2.22
CA THR A 73 -5.17 -14.86 -1.05
C THR A 73 -4.37 -15.76 -0.13
N ILE A 74 -4.37 -15.48 1.15
CA ILE A 74 -3.78 -16.32 2.19
C ILE A 74 -4.83 -16.59 3.26
N SER A 75 -4.51 -17.45 4.25
CA SER A 75 -5.45 -17.72 5.34
C SER A 75 -5.77 -16.43 6.10
N GLU A 76 -7.05 -16.08 6.15
CA GLU A 76 -7.57 -14.89 6.82
C GLU A 76 -6.93 -13.58 6.36
N GLY A 77 -6.46 -13.54 5.11
CA GLY A 77 -5.80 -12.34 4.64
C GLY A 77 -5.50 -12.32 3.16
N GLU A 78 -4.63 -11.39 2.79
CA GLU A 78 -4.21 -11.18 1.41
C GLU A 78 -2.80 -10.58 1.41
N VAL A 79 -2.00 -10.97 0.43
CA VAL A 79 -0.71 -10.33 0.15
C VAL A 79 -0.86 -9.47 -1.08
N LEU A 80 -0.39 -8.23 -1.00
CA LEU A 80 -0.38 -7.30 -2.13
C LEU A 80 1.05 -6.91 -2.43
N THR A 81 1.43 -6.89 -3.72
CA THR A 81 2.64 -6.20 -4.15
C THR A 81 2.27 -5.27 -5.30
N TYR A 82 2.87 -4.10 -5.34
CA TYR A 82 2.62 -3.16 -6.43
C TYR A 82 3.78 -2.20 -6.62
N LEU A 83 3.89 -1.71 -7.84
CA LEU A 83 4.75 -0.58 -8.18
C LEU A 83 3.82 0.62 -8.38
N LEU A 84 3.89 1.57 -7.46
CA LEU A 84 3.09 2.79 -7.49
C LEU A 84 3.90 3.90 -8.12
N ALA A 85 3.33 4.56 -9.13
CA ALA A 85 3.96 5.68 -9.81
C ALA A 85 3.18 6.96 -9.55
N TRP A 86 3.87 8.07 -9.35
CA TRP A 86 3.28 9.41 -9.17
C TRP A 86 4.27 10.47 -9.61
N GLU A 87 3.86 11.72 -9.58
CA GLU A 87 4.75 12.85 -9.86
C GLU A 87 4.88 13.76 -8.65
N GLU A 88 6.08 14.27 -8.42
CA GLU A 88 6.37 15.31 -7.43
C GLU A 88 7.11 16.44 -8.13
N GLY A 89 6.51 17.65 -8.10
CA GLY A 89 7.11 18.80 -8.78
C GLY A 89 7.36 18.56 -10.27
N GLY A 90 6.51 17.77 -10.92
CA GLY A 90 6.67 17.41 -12.32
C GLY A 90 7.68 16.29 -12.59
N VAL A 91 8.32 15.74 -11.55
CA VAL A 91 9.32 14.67 -11.69
C VAL A 91 8.66 13.32 -11.40
N PRO A 92 8.75 12.34 -12.32
CA PRO A 92 8.24 11.00 -12.07
C PRO A 92 8.94 10.31 -10.92
N HIS A 93 8.13 9.65 -10.08
CA HIS A 93 8.60 8.84 -8.95
C HIS A 93 7.89 7.50 -8.94
N ALA A 94 8.51 6.50 -8.34
CA ALA A 94 7.87 5.21 -8.10
C ALA A 94 8.34 4.60 -6.79
N ALA A 95 7.50 3.74 -6.21
CA ALA A 95 7.84 2.96 -5.01
C ALA A 95 7.27 1.56 -5.13
N HIS A 96 8.05 0.57 -4.72
CA HIS A 96 7.66 -0.84 -4.73
C HIS A 96 7.29 -1.25 -3.31
N HIS A 97 6.04 -1.64 -3.13
CA HIS A 97 5.46 -1.96 -1.83
C HIS A 97 4.97 -3.39 -1.75
N CYS A 98 5.01 -3.94 -0.54
CA CYS A 98 4.38 -5.21 -0.21
C CYS A 98 3.58 -5.04 1.08
N HIS A 99 2.35 -5.54 1.09
CA HIS A 99 1.52 -5.61 2.28
C HIS A 99 1.15 -7.05 2.55
N VAL A 100 1.33 -7.51 3.79
CA VAL A 100 0.76 -8.77 4.26
C VAL A 100 -0.38 -8.37 5.19
N LEU A 101 -1.61 -8.60 4.73
CA LEU A 101 -2.82 -8.13 5.39
C LEU A 101 -3.56 -9.29 6.05
N ARG A 102 -4.06 -9.05 7.27
CA ARG A 102 -4.97 -9.97 7.96
C ARG A 102 -6.28 -9.26 8.22
N PHE A 103 -7.39 -9.97 8.11
CA PHE A 103 -8.73 -9.44 8.31
C PHE A 103 -9.33 -9.94 9.62
N ASP A 104 -10.22 -9.14 10.21
CA ASP A 104 -11.05 -9.57 11.32
C ASP A 104 -12.30 -10.33 10.79
N ALA A 105 -13.17 -10.76 11.71
CA ALA A 105 -14.39 -11.49 11.37
C ALA A 105 -15.36 -10.67 10.50
N GLU A 106 -15.23 -9.34 10.53
CA GLU A 106 -16.10 -8.43 9.77
C GLU A 106 -15.47 -8.00 8.45
N GLY A 107 -14.31 -8.54 8.11
CA GLY A 107 -13.63 -8.25 6.85
C GLY A 107 -12.84 -6.94 6.84
N ARG A 108 -12.62 -6.33 8.01
CA ARG A 108 -11.77 -5.15 8.12
C ARG A 108 -10.32 -5.54 8.30
N ILE A 109 -9.42 -4.66 7.88
CA ILE A 109 -7.98 -4.90 8.03
C ILE A 109 -7.60 -4.80 9.50
N ALA A 110 -7.16 -5.91 10.09
CA ALA A 110 -6.79 -5.99 11.49
C ALA A 110 -5.28 -5.95 11.69
N ARG A 111 -4.51 -6.35 10.68
CA ARG A 111 -3.06 -6.27 10.72
C ARG A 111 -2.54 -5.99 9.32
N ASP A 112 -1.55 -5.11 9.25
CA ASP A 112 -0.89 -4.76 7.99
C ASP A 112 0.61 -4.75 8.23
N GLN A 113 1.32 -5.74 7.68
CA GLN A 113 2.77 -5.72 7.61
C GLN A 113 3.14 -5.09 6.28
N PHE A 114 3.68 -3.89 6.34
CA PHE A 114 3.99 -3.07 5.19
C PHE A 114 5.49 -2.98 4.98
N PHE A 115 5.91 -3.18 3.73
CA PHE A 115 7.31 -3.08 3.33
C PHE A 115 7.43 -2.12 2.15
N CYS A 116 8.29 -1.10 2.31
CA CYS A 116 8.58 -0.12 1.26
C CYS A 116 10.03 -0.29 0.81
N GLY A 117 10.25 -0.51 -0.48
CA GLY A 117 11.59 -0.63 -1.04
C GLY A 117 12.32 0.71 -1.18
N GLY A 118 11.59 1.81 -1.08
CA GLY A 118 12.11 3.17 -1.22
C GLY A 118 11.26 3.98 -2.18
N ARG A 119 11.51 5.27 -2.18
CA ARG A 119 10.86 6.22 -3.11
C ARG A 119 11.92 6.62 -4.14
N TRP A 120 11.72 6.22 -5.37
CA TRP A 120 12.74 6.38 -6.42
C TRP A 120 12.31 7.47 -7.39
N ASP A 121 13.18 8.45 -7.63
CA ASP A 121 12.94 9.48 -8.64
C ASP A 121 13.32 8.96 -10.04
N ALA A 122 13.06 9.78 -11.06
CA ALA A 122 13.30 9.40 -12.45
C ALA A 122 14.76 9.00 -12.70
N ALA A 123 15.72 9.70 -12.08
CA ALA A 123 17.14 9.39 -12.24
C ALA A 123 17.49 8.01 -11.70
N ARG A 124 16.97 7.67 -10.51
CA ARG A 124 17.19 6.36 -9.90
C ARG A 124 16.51 5.25 -10.70
N LEU A 125 15.30 5.51 -11.19
CA LEU A 125 14.57 4.55 -12.03
C LEU A 125 15.34 4.25 -13.31
N ALA A 126 15.95 5.26 -13.92
CA ALA A 126 16.79 5.10 -15.12
C ALA A 126 18.05 4.27 -14.81
N GLU A 127 18.70 4.51 -13.66
CA GLU A 127 19.86 3.72 -13.24
C GLU A 127 19.50 2.24 -13.07
N MET A 128 18.35 1.96 -12.42
CA MET A 128 17.90 0.58 -12.20
C MET A 128 17.57 -0.11 -13.51
N ALA A 129 16.89 0.59 -14.43
CA ALA A 129 16.56 0.03 -15.75
C ALA A 129 17.84 -0.31 -16.52
N ALA A 130 18.81 0.58 -16.53
CA ALA A 130 20.08 0.35 -17.22
C ALA A 130 20.84 -0.84 -16.60
N ALA A 131 20.89 -0.95 -15.29
CA ALA A 131 21.56 -2.05 -14.60
C ALA A 131 20.88 -3.40 -14.89
N ASN A 132 19.54 -3.42 -14.92
CA ASN A 132 18.78 -4.63 -15.17
C ASN A 132 18.88 -5.08 -16.64
N ASP A 133 18.94 -4.13 -17.58
CA ASP A 133 19.12 -4.43 -19.00
C ASP A 133 20.53 -4.95 -19.29
N ALA A 134 21.54 -4.47 -18.56
CA ALA A 134 22.94 -4.89 -18.72
C ALA A 134 23.21 -6.27 -18.08
N GLY A 135 22.42 -6.65 -17.12
CA GLY A 135 22.54 -7.94 -16.42
C GLY A 135 21.76 -9.06 -17.08
#